data_93179eac8ab525c0e56ac5abf210b8a9
#
_entry.id   93179eac8ab525c0e56ac5abf210b8a9
#
_cell.length_a   1.000
_cell.length_b   1.000
_cell.length_c   1.000
_cell.angle_alpha   90.00
_cell.angle_beta   90.00
_cell.angle_gamma   90.00
#
_symmetry.space_group_name_H-M   'P 1'
#
loop_
_entity.id
_entity.type
_entity.pdbx_description
1 polymer ?
#
loop_
_entity_poly.entity_id
_entity_poly.type
_entity_poly.pdbx_seq_one_letter_code
_entity_poly.pdbx_strand_id
1 'polypeptide(L)'
;MTPHEMWNAYKKINPLIGDEIDAWAFGVEADLLADLVLKGEKTATTSAYDLYAVDNDPLPQEGTFDIILDSQDRAVCIIEITKVSVQPFHQVSADHAYKEGEGDKSLAYWRQVHEDCFAEWMREAGLTFTPDSKVVLEEFRKVYPL
;
A
#
# COMPACT_ATOMS: atom_id res chain seq x y z
N MET A 1 0.18 -5.94 19.08
CA MET A 1 -1.11 -6.59 18.79
C MET A 1 -0.99 -7.56 17.63
N THR A 2 -1.69 -8.67 17.70
CA THR A 2 -1.86 -9.51 16.53
C THR A 2 -2.91 -8.88 15.59
N PRO A 3 -2.90 -9.27 14.30
CA PRO A 3 -3.95 -8.80 13.37
C PRO A 3 -5.37 -9.08 13.87
N HIS A 4 -5.62 -10.27 14.43
CA HIS A 4 -6.94 -10.61 14.98
C HIS A 4 -7.33 -9.73 16.16
N GLU A 5 -6.41 -9.46 17.07
CA GLU A 5 -6.66 -8.58 18.21
C GLU A 5 -7.04 -7.17 17.75
N MET A 6 -6.30 -6.62 16.81
CA MET A 6 -6.57 -5.29 16.28
C MET A 6 -7.90 -5.25 15.51
N TRP A 7 -8.18 -6.25 14.68
CA TRP A 7 -9.43 -6.33 13.95
C TRP A 7 -10.63 -6.37 14.88
N ASN A 8 -10.56 -7.20 15.92
CA ASN A 8 -11.62 -7.30 16.91
C ASN A 8 -11.82 -5.99 17.68
N ALA A 9 -10.75 -5.27 18.00
CA ALA A 9 -10.84 -3.96 18.65
C ALA A 9 -11.54 -2.94 17.73
N TYR A 10 -11.18 -2.91 16.46
CA TYR A 10 -11.82 -2.00 15.50
C TYR A 10 -13.28 -2.38 15.24
N LYS A 11 -13.59 -3.66 15.18
CA LYS A 11 -14.96 -4.14 14.96
C LYS A 11 -15.93 -3.68 16.04
N LYS A 12 -15.45 -3.47 17.26
CA LYS A 12 -16.25 -2.88 18.34
C LYS A 12 -16.63 -1.42 18.05
N ILE A 13 -15.77 -0.70 17.32
CA ILE A 13 -16.01 0.69 16.93
C ILE A 13 -16.86 0.74 15.66
N ASN A 14 -16.61 -0.16 14.71
CA ASN A 14 -17.32 -0.24 13.44
C ASN A 14 -17.87 -1.66 13.24
N PRO A 15 -19.07 -1.98 13.79
CA PRO A 15 -19.63 -3.33 13.72
C PRO A 15 -20.03 -3.79 12.32
N LEU A 16 -20.03 -2.88 11.34
CA LEU A 16 -20.45 -3.19 9.97
C LEU A 16 -19.33 -3.84 9.14
N ILE A 17 -18.09 -3.86 9.63
CA ILE A 17 -17.01 -4.55 8.93
C ILE A 17 -17.19 -6.07 9.02
N GLY A 18 -16.76 -6.78 7.98
CA GLY A 18 -16.84 -8.24 7.94
C GLY A 18 -15.83 -8.93 8.83
N ASP A 19 -15.79 -10.26 8.73
CA ASP A 19 -14.87 -11.10 9.49
C ASP A 19 -13.58 -11.43 8.72
N GLU A 20 -13.56 -11.13 7.43
CA GLU A 20 -12.39 -11.35 6.59
C GLU A 20 -11.30 -10.32 6.90
N ILE A 21 -10.11 -10.83 7.22
CA ILE A 21 -8.96 -9.99 7.59
C ILE A 21 -7.96 -10.01 6.44
N ASP A 22 -7.60 -8.82 5.95
CA ASP A 22 -6.56 -8.63 4.96
C ASP A 22 -5.42 -7.87 5.64
N ALA A 23 -4.28 -8.53 5.84
CA ALA A 23 -3.15 -7.99 6.58
C ALA A 23 -1.86 -8.19 5.79
N TRP A 24 -1.05 -7.13 5.68
CA TRP A 24 0.18 -7.17 4.90
C TRP A 24 1.19 -6.13 5.39
N ALA A 25 2.46 -6.37 5.07
CA ALA A 25 3.55 -5.43 5.33
C ALA A 25 4.09 -4.87 4.02
N PHE A 26 4.58 -3.63 4.05
CA PHE A 26 5.25 -3.06 2.88
C PHE A 26 6.48 -3.90 2.52
N GLY A 27 6.76 -4.03 1.22
CA GLY A 27 7.83 -4.89 0.70
C GLY A 27 9.24 -4.36 0.96
N VAL A 28 9.38 -3.07 1.27
CA VAL A 28 10.64 -2.43 1.63
C VAL A 28 10.41 -1.57 2.87
N GLU A 29 11.42 -1.47 3.74
CA GLU A 29 11.38 -0.61 4.92
C GLU A 29 10.03 -0.69 5.67
N ALA A 30 9.59 -1.92 5.94
CA ALA A 30 8.25 -2.19 6.47
C ALA A 30 7.95 -1.39 7.75
N ASP A 31 8.92 -1.29 8.67
CA ASP A 31 8.73 -0.58 9.94
C ASP A 31 8.59 0.93 9.72
N LEU A 32 9.44 1.51 8.87
CA LEU A 32 9.39 2.94 8.56
C LEU A 32 8.08 3.31 7.87
N LEU A 33 7.68 2.54 6.86
CA LEU A 33 6.47 2.84 6.09
C LEU A 33 5.20 2.64 6.93
N ALA A 34 5.16 1.61 7.78
CA ALA A 34 4.06 1.43 8.71
C ALA A 34 3.94 2.62 9.67
N ASP A 35 5.07 3.14 10.16
CA ASP A 35 5.09 4.31 11.05
C ASP A 35 4.58 5.57 10.35
N LEU A 36 4.96 5.77 9.08
CA LEU A 36 4.45 6.90 8.29
C LEU A 36 2.94 6.84 8.08
N VAL A 37 2.38 5.65 7.88
CA VAL A 37 0.93 5.46 7.81
C VAL A 37 0.28 5.77 9.15
N LEU A 38 0.84 5.26 10.23
CA LEU A 38 0.32 5.48 11.60
C LEU A 38 0.26 6.97 11.94
N LYS A 39 1.28 7.73 11.53
CA LYS A 39 1.35 9.18 11.77
C LYS A 39 0.50 10.02 10.81
N GLY A 40 -0.06 9.41 9.77
CA GLY A 40 -0.85 10.11 8.77
C GLY A 40 -0.02 10.84 7.70
N GLU A 41 1.29 10.60 7.64
CA GLU A 41 2.16 11.18 6.61
C GLU A 41 2.11 10.41 5.30
N LYS A 42 1.89 9.10 5.35
CA LYS A 42 1.71 8.27 4.17
C LYS A 42 0.22 7.94 4.03
N THR A 43 -0.39 8.44 2.96
CA THR A 43 -1.82 8.27 2.67
C THR A 43 -2.08 7.69 1.27
N ALA A 44 -1.03 7.20 0.62
CA ALA A 44 -1.11 6.56 -0.69
C ALA A 44 -0.01 5.52 -0.84
N THR A 45 -0.22 4.58 -1.75
CA THR A 45 0.78 3.59 -2.12
C THR A 45 0.62 3.19 -3.58
N THR A 46 1.64 2.56 -4.14
CA THR A 46 1.66 2.12 -5.54
C THR A 46 2.18 0.70 -5.62
N SER A 47 1.58 -0.10 -6.50
CA SER A 47 2.02 -1.47 -6.76
C SER A 47 2.06 -1.73 -8.27
N ALA A 48 2.85 -2.73 -8.69
CA ALA A 48 2.98 -3.09 -10.09
C ALA A 48 1.77 -3.94 -10.52
N TYR A 49 1.03 -3.46 -11.50
CA TYR A 49 -0.21 -4.09 -11.97
C TYR A 49 0.00 -5.55 -12.39
N ASP A 50 1.04 -5.81 -13.17
CA ASP A 50 1.26 -7.15 -13.73
C ASP A 50 1.60 -8.20 -12.68
N LEU A 51 2.11 -7.79 -11.50
CA LEU A 51 2.43 -8.72 -10.42
C LEU A 51 1.19 -9.30 -9.76
N TYR A 52 0.05 -8.64 -9.83
CA TYR A 52 -1.21 -9.19 -9.28
C TYR A 52 -1.59 -10.51 -9.97
N ALA A 53 -1.46 -10.57 -11.29
CA ALA A 53 -1.75 -11.80 -12.02
C ALA A 53 -0.74 -12.91 -11.71
N VAL A 54 0.55 -12.57 -11.57
CA VAL A 54 1.61 -13.52 -11.23
C VAL A 54 1.35 -14.15 -9.87
N ASP A 55 0.96 -13.33 -8.88
CA ASP A 55 0.72 -13.78 -7.51
C ASP A 55 -0.70 -14.32 -7.30
N ASN A 56 -1.53 -14.30 -8.35
CA ASN A 56 -2.95 -14.67 -8.29
C ASN A 56 -3.71 -13.90 -7.21
N ASP A 57 -3.39 -12.63 -7.05
CA ASP A 57 -4.03 -11.72 -6.10
C ASP A 57 -5.08 -10.85 -6.80
N PRO A 58 -6.23 -10.59 -6.15
CA PRO A 58 -7.18 -9.62 -6.68
C PRO A 58 -6.65 -8.20 -6.55
N LEU A 59 -7.07 -7.32 -7.45
CA LEU A 59 -6.78 -5.90 -7.33
C LEU A 59 -7.46 -5.33 -6.08
N PRO A 60 -6.84 -4.31 -5.42
CA PRO A 60 -7.47 -3.65 -4.29
C PRO A 60 -8.78 -2.97 -4.70
N GLN A 61 -9.71 -2.85 -3.76
CA GLN A 61 -11.03 -2.27 -4.01
C GLN A 61 -11.33 -1.15 -3.03
N GLU A 62 -11.98 -0.12 -3.51
CA GLU A 62 -12.45 0.99 -2.69
C GLU A 62 -13.45 0.50 -1.64
N GLY A 63 -13.39 1.06 -0.44
CA GLY A 63 -14.28 0.72 0.66
C GLY A 63 -13.85 -0.50 1.47
N THR A 64 -12.72 -1.12 1.16
CA THR A 64 -12.18 -2.24 1.93
C THR A 64 -11.20 -1.76 2.99
N PHE A 65 -10.93 -2.62 3.98
CA PHE A 65 -10.07 -2.32 5.12
C PHE A 65 -8.90 -3.28 5.16
N ASP A 66 -7.69 -2.74 5.34
CA ASP A 66 -6.48 -3.54 5.45
C ASP A 66 -5.76 -3.25 6.76
N ILE A 67 -5.12 -4.27 7.32
CA ILE A 67 -4.25 -4.12 8.48
C ILE A 67 -2.81 -4.01 7.99
N ILE A 68 -2.14 -2.93 8.37
CA ILE A 68 -0.73 -2.74 8.06
C ILE A 68 0.12 -3.39 9.15
N LEU A 69 1.05 -4.24 8.73
CA LEU A 69 1.96 -4.96 9.61
C LEU A 69 3.35 -4.32 9.61
N ASP A 70 4.08 -4.53 10.68
CA ASP A 70 5.52 -4.22 10.73
C ASP A 70 6.34 -5.43 10.23
N SER A 71 7.66 -5.33 10.32
CA SER A 71 8.59 -6.39 9.85
C SER A 71 8.52 -7.68 10.68
N GLN A 72 7.85 -7.64 11.83
CA GLN A 72 7.65 -8.80 12.71
C GLN A 72 6.22 -9.32 12.68
N ASP A 73 5.46 -8.94 11.64
CA ASP A 73 4.05 -9.31 11.44
C ASP A 73 3.12 -8.86 12.58
N ARG A 74 3.51 -7.80 13.30
CA ARG A 74 2.64 -7.18 14.30
C ARG A 74 1.76 -6.13 13.64
N ALA A 75 0.51 -6.06 14.07
CA ALA A 75 -0.44 -5.07 13.57
C ALA A 75 -0.08 -3.66 14.06
N VAL A 76 0.07 -2.72 13.14
CA VAL A 76 0.41 -1.32 13.44
C VAL A 76 -0.82 -0.43 13.37
N CYS A 77 -1.63 -0.57 12.31
CA CYS A 77 -2.83 0.23 12.13
C CYS A 77 -3.76 -0.43 11.11
N ILE A 78 -4.98 0.08 11.03
CA ILE A 78 -5.96 -0.30 10.00
C ILE A 78 -6.22 0.90 9.12
N ILE A 79 -6.26 0.67 7.81
CA ILE A 79 -6.57 1.68 6.81
C ILE A 79 -7.85 1.29 6.07
N GLU A 80 -8.55 2.31 5.58
CA GLU A 80 -9.65 2.15 4.62
C GLU A 80 -9.19 2.64 3.26
N ILE A 81 -9.34 1.80 2.22
CA ILE A 81 -9.00 2.17 0.85
C ILE A 81 -10.09 3.10 0.32
N THR A 82 -9.71 4.34 -0.02
CA THR A 82 -10.69 5.36 -0.45
C THR A 82 -10.70 5.58 -1.96
N LYS A 83 -9.60 5.26 -2.64
CA LYS A 83 -9.51 5.44 -4.10
C LYS A 83 -8.53 4.43 -4.69
N VAL A 84 -8.90 3.84 -5.82
CA VAL A 84 -8.03 2.95 -6.60
C VAL A 84 -8.07 3.39 -8.05
N SER A 85 -6.90 3.50 -8.66
CA SER A 85 -6.78 3.79 -10.10
C SER A 85 -5.61 3.03 -10.70
N VAL A 86 -5.66 2.81 -12.02
CA VAL A 86 -4.61 2.14 -12.78
C VAL A 86 -4.16 3.06 -13.89
N GLN A 87 -2.85 3.26 -14.03
CA GLN A 87 -2.31 4.10 -15.08
C GLN A 87 -0.86 3.71 -15.39
N PRO A 88 -0.31 4.15 -16.54
CA PRO A 88 1.11 3.92 -16.83
C PRO A 88 2.01 4.60 -15.79
N PHE A 89 3.13 3.96 -15.47
CA PHE A 89 4.08 4.47 -14.49
C PHE A 89 4.49 5.92 -14.74
N HIS A 90 4.77 6.28 -16.00
CA HIS A 90 5.24 7.63 -16.34
C HIS A 90 4.18 8.73 -16.13
N GLN A 91 2.91 8.35 -15.94
CA GLN A 91 1.82 9.32 -15.72
C GLN A 91 1.52 9.59 -14.25
N VAL A 92 2.22 8.92 -13.32
CA VAL A 92 2.00 9.16 -11.90
C VAL A 92 2.36 10.59 -11.54
N SER A 93 1.47 11.25 -10.81
CA SER A 93 1.57 12.69 -10.52
C SER A 93 2.47 13.00 -9.33
N ALA A 94 2.96 14.25 -9.28
CA ALA A 94 3.67 14.77 -8.12
C ALA A 94 2.80 14.77 -6.86
N ASP A 95 1.50 14.97 -7.00
CA ASP A 95 0.54 14.92 -5.88
C ASP A 95 0.50 13.52 -5.26
N HIS A 96 0.44 12.47 -6.08
CA HIS A 96 0.46 11.10 -5.59
C HIS A 96 1.78 10.80 -4.86
N ALA A 97 2.91 11.22 -5.43
CA ALA A 97 4.21 11.03 -4.80
C ALA A 97 4.28 11.71 -3.43
N TYR A 98 3.73 12.90 -3.32
CA TYR A 98 3.66 13.62 -2.04
C TYR A 98 2.82 12.86 -1.02
N LYS A 99 1.68 12.30 -1.43
CA LYS A 99 0.81 11.51 -0.55
C LYS A 99 1.43 10.20 -0.10
N GLU A 100 2.37 9.65 -0.83
CA GLU A 100 3.13 8.48 -0.36
C GLU A 100 4.05 8.83 0.81
N GLY A 101 4.44 10.09 0.95
CA GLY A 101 5.08 10.62 2.15
C GLY A 101 6.50 10.17 2.39
N GLU A 102 7.17 9.54 1.42
CA GLU A 102 8.48 8.92 1.58
C GLU A 102 9.59 9.85 1.09
N GLY A 103 10.75 9.75 1.75
CA GLY A 103 11.91 10.55 1.40
C GLY A 103 11.63 12.04 1.49
N ASP A 104 12.00 12.79 0.46
CA ASP A 104 11.72 14.23 0.37
C ASP A 104 10.33 14.54 -0.20
N LYS A 105 9.51 13.50 -0.44
CA LYS A 105 8.15 13.59 -0.99
C LYS A 105 8.09 14.11 -2.42
N SER A 106 9.22 14.17 -3.13
CA SER A 106 9.27 14.65 -4.52
C SER A 106 8.92 13.53 -5.50
N LEU A 107 8.45 13.93 -6.68
CA LEU A 107 8.19 13.00 -7.77
C LEU A 107 9.50 12.35 -8.27
N ALA A 108 10.61 13.11 -8.28
CA ALA A 108 11.90 12.57 -8.71
C ALA A 108 12.36 11.43 -7.80
N TYR A 109 12.28 11.60 -6.49
CA TYR A 109 12.59 10.56 -5.51
C TYR A 109 11.65 9.36 -5.70
N TRP A 110 10.35 9.63 -5.79
CA TRP A 110 9.33 8.59 -5.96
C TRP A 110 9.61 7.72 -7.19
N ARG A 111 9.89 8.37 -8.34
CA ARG A 111 10.17 7.65 -9.59
C ARG A 111 11.40 6.76 -9.48
N GLN A 112 12.48 7.28 -8.90
CA GLN A 112 13.73 6.52 -8.80
C GLN A 112 13.53 5.27 -7.93
N VAL A 113 12.92 5.43 -6.77
CA VAL A 113 12.72 4.33 -5.82
C VAL A 113 11.77 3.28 -6.40
N HIS A 114 10.67 3.70 -6.98
CA HIS A 114 9.67 2.76 -7.51
C HIS A 114 10.13 2.09 -8.80
N GLU A 115 10.85 2.81 -9.65
CA GLU A 115 11.46 2.21 -10.84
C GLU A 115 12.42 1.09 -10.44
N ASP A 116 13.30 1.33 -9.48
CA ASP A 116 14.26 0.34 -9.01
C ASP A 116 13.56 -0.89 -8.43
N CYS A 117 12.57 -0.67 -7.56
CA CYS A 117 11.83 -1.77 -6.94
C CYS A 117 11.01 -2.58 -7.95
N PHE A 118 10.27 -1.92 -8.83
CA PHE A 118 9.41 -2.60 -9.79
C PHE A 118 10.21 -3.33 -10.86
N ALA A 119 11.31 -2.73 -11.32
CA ALA A 119 12.19 -3.38 -12.28
C ALA A 119 12.75 -4.69 -11.70
N GLU A 120 13.19 -4.66 -10.44
CA GLU A 120 13.71 -5.85 -9.74
C GLU A 120 12.63 -6.92 -9.55
N TRP A 121 11.48 -6.54 -8.98
CA TRP A 121 10.42 -7.50 -8.68
C TRP A 121 9.80 -8.09 -9.95
N MET A 122 9.63 -7.29 -10.99
CA MET A 122 9.10 -7.79 -12.27
C MET A 122 10.12 -8.70 -12.95
N ARG A 123 11.42 -8.36 -12.90
CA ARG A 123 12.48 -9.22 -13.42
C ARG A 123 12.48 -10.59 -12.75
N GLU A 124 12.33 -10.63 -11.43
CA GLU A 124 12.25 -11.88 -10.67
C GLU A 124 11.04 -12.74 -11.10
N ALA A 125 9.97 -12.10 -11.55
CA ALA A 125 8.77 -12.77 -12.03
C ALA A 125 8.82 -13.09 -13.54
N GLY A 126 9.94 -12.85 -14.21
CA GLY A 126 10.08 -13.07 -15.64
C GLY A 126 9.46 -11.99 -16.51
N LEU A 127 9.17 -10.83 -15.95
CA LEU A 127 8.57 -9.68 -16.63
C LEU A 127 9.59 -8.57 -16.83
N THR A 128 9.29 -7.64 -17.74
CA THR A 128 10.13 -6.48 -18.02
C THR A 128 9.37 -5.20 -17.64
N PHE A 129 9.97 -4.41 -16.73
CA PHE A 129 9.45 -3.09 -16.39
C PHE A 129 9.84 -2.06 -17.45
N THR A 130 8.88 -1.23 -17.86
CA THR A 130 9.12 -0.06 -18.73
C THR A 130 8.33 1.13 -18.16
N PRO A 131 8.62 2.38 -18.60
CA PRO A 131 7.80 3.53 -18.20
C PRO A 131 6.31 3.41 -18.56
N ASP A 132 5.97 2.55 -19.53
CA ASP A 132 4.58 2.29 -19.93
C ASP A 132 3.92 1.19 -19.09
N SER A 133 4.66 0.49 -18.26
CA SER A 133 4.12 -0.53 -17.37
C SER A 133 3.05 0.07 -16.47
N LYS A 134 1.92 -0.64 -16.35
CA LYS A 134 0.82 -0.16 -15.52
C LYS A 134 1.14 -0.31 -14.04
N VAL A 135 0.67 0.65 -13.26
CA VAL A 135 0.74 0.63 -11.80
C VAL A 135 -0.65 0.84 -11.22
N VAL A 136 -0.87 0.26 -10.04
CA VAL A 136 -2.09 0.43 -9.26
C VAL A 136 -1.82 1.47 -8.19
N LEU A 137 -2.59 2.55 -8.21
CA LEU A 137 -2.49 3.64 -7.25
C LEU A 137 -3.63 3.52 -6.25
N GLU A 138 -3.27 3.51 -4.97
CA GLU A 138 -4.24 3.49 -3.88
C GLU A 138 -4.10 4.72 -3.03
N GLU A 139 -5.22 5.35 -2.69
CA GLU A 139 -5.29 6.34 -1.62
C GLU A 139 -6.08 5.70 -0.48
N PHE A 140 -5.68 6.00 0.75
CA PHE A 140 -6.29 5.42 1.92
C PHE A 140 -6.24 6.39 3.10
N ARG A 141 -6.98 6.06 4.15
CA ARG A 141 -6.93 6.78 5.41
C ARG A 141 -6.79 5.82 6.57
N LYS A 142 -6.08 6.21 7.60
CA LYS A 142 -6.01 5.43 8.82
C LYS A 142 -7.35 5.56 9.57
N VAL A 143 -7.92 4.42 9.98
CA VAL A 143 -9.17 4.38 10.74
C VAL A 143 -8.97 3.84 12.17
N TYR A 144 -7.87 3.14 12.44
CA TYR A 144 -7.54 2.61 13.77
C TYR A 144 -6.02 2.51 13.91
N PRO A 145 -5.42 2.86 15.06
CA PRO A 145 -6.05 3.51 16.21
C PRO A 145 -6.55 4.93 15.87
N LEU A 146 -7.46 5.40 16.68
CA LEU A 146 -8.06 6.74 16.50
C LEU A 146 -7.07 7.85 16.83
#